data_07e15cabea1b350e417e811202b5dc8c
#
_entry.id   07e15cabea1b350e417e811202b5dc8c
#
_cell.length_a   1.000
_cell.length_b   1.000
_cell.length_c   1.000
_cell.angle_alpha   90.00
_cell.angle_beta   90.00
_cell.angle_gamma   90.00
#
_symmetry.space_group_name_H-M   'P 1'
#
loop_
_entity.id
_entity.type
_entity.pdbx_description
1 polymer ?
#
loop_
_entity_poly.entity_id
_entity_poly.type
_entity_poly.pdbx_seq_one_letter_code
_entity_poly.pdbx_strand_id
1 'polypeptide(L)'
;MYDRVYVLGRICRIGGFIMKKLESMEQFNQMIIEGKHIFLFSADWCPDCRFLEPFIGEVESNHQEYDFVYVDRDQFLDLCIQLDVFGIPSFIAYENGKELGRFVNKDRKTKEQIEDFIASL
;
A
#
# COMPACT_ATOMS: atom_id res chain seq x y z
N MET A 1 -4.09 -17.69 -6.60
CA MET A 1 -3.74 -17.39 -6.75
C MET A 1 -3.20 -16.67 -7.17
N TYR A 2 -2.67 -16.40 -7.44
CA TYR A 2 -2.39 -15.52 -7.79
C TYR A 2 -2.34 -15.24 -9.17
N ASP A 3 -3.30 -15.27 -9.84
CA ASP A 3 -3.53 -14.90 -11.18
C ASP A 3 -3.21 -13.49 -11.45
N ARG A 4 -3.51 -12.61 -10.52
CA ARG A 4 -3.20 -11.21 -10.72
C ARG A 4 -1.71 -10.93 -10.83
N VAL A 5 -0.88 -11.85 -10.34
CA VAL A 5 0.57 -11.71 -10.49
C VAL A 5 0.96 -11.70 -11.95
N TYR A 6 0.28 -12.51 -12.76
CA TYR A 6 0.59 -12.59 -14.17
C TYR A 6 -0.13 -11.54 -14.97
N VAL A 7 -1.38 -11.28 -14.62
CA VAL A 7 -2.23 -10.37 -15.38
C VAL A 7 -1.70 -8.95 -15.35
N LEU A 8 -1.18 -8.54 -14.21
CA LEU A 8 -0.78 -7.15 -14.04
C LEU A 8 0.60 -6.85 -14.57
N GLY A 9 1.46 -7.83 -14.66
CA GLY A 9 2.78 -7.66 -15.23
C GLY A 9 3.75 -6.86 -14.40
N ARG A 10 3.27 -6.13 -13.40
CA ARG A 10 4.13 -5.35 -12.52
C ARG A 10 3.84 -5.71 -11.08
N ILE A 11 4.86 -6.11 -10.37
CA ILE A 11 4.73 -6.52 -8.99
C ILE A 11 5.94 -6.01 -8.20
N CYS A 12 5.78 -5.96 -6.90
CA CYS A 12 6.86 -5.58 -5.99
C CYS A 12 7.03 -6.69 -4.97
N ARG A 13 8.26 -7.16 -4.81
CA ARG A 13 8.54 -8.19 -3.83
C ARG A 13 8.93 -7.52 -2.52
N ILE A 14 8.22 -7.86 -1.46
CA ILE A 14 8.48 -7.33 -0.14
C ILE A 14 8.57 -8.50 0.83
N GLY A 15 9.75 -8.71 1.41
CA GLY A 15 9.94 -9.76 2.41
C GLY A 15 9.52 -11.14 1.94
N GLY A 16 9.74 -11.45 0.67
CA GLY A 16 9.37 -12.73 0.11
C GLY A 16 7.96 -12.78 -0.45
N PHE A 17 7.16 -11.77 -0.19
CA PHE A 17 5.81 -11.68 -0.73
C PHE A 17 5.78 -10.81 -1.96
N ILE A 18 4.71 -10.96 -2.73
CA ILE A 18 4.55 -10.22 -3.98
C ILE A 18 3.32 -9.34 -3.87
N MET A 19 3.51 -8.04 -4.07
CA MET A 19 2.45 -7.06 -3.99
C MET A 19 2.40 -6.31 -5.31
N LYS A 20 1.19 -5.97 -5.77
CA LYS A 20 1.03 -5.17 -6.98
C LYS A 20 1.73 -3.84 -6.78
N LYS A 21 2.48 -3.40 -7.79
CA LYS A 21 3.18 -2.12 -7.75
C LYS A 21 2.48 -1.12 -8.64
N LEU A 22 2.22 0.06 -8.11
CA LEU A 22 1.59 1.13 -8.89
C LEU A 22 2.52 1.57 -10.02
N GLU A 23 1.97 1.69 -11.24
CA GLU A 23 2.76 2.00 -12.43
C GLU A 23 2.56 3.41 -12.95
N SER A 24 1.40 4.02 -12.71
CA SER A 24 1.10 5.33 -13.27
C SER A 24 0.00 6.02 -12.48
N MET A 25 -0.11 7.32 -12.66
CA MET A 25 -1.20 8.09 -12.07
C MET A 25 -2.55 7.69 -12.62
N GLU A 26 -2.57 7.35 -13.91
CA GLU A 26 -3.80 6.88 -14.53
C GLU A 26 -4.30 5.61 -13.87
N GLN A 27 -3.39 4.69 -13.59
CA GLN A 27 -3.74 3.45 -12.91
C GLN A 27 -4.28 3.74 -11.50
N PHE A 28 -3.64 4.66 -10.78
CA PHE A 28 -4.11 5.04 -9.46
C PHE A 28 -5.55 5.57 -9.53
N ASN A 29 -5.80 6.48 -10.47
CA ASN A 29 -7.12 7.08 -10.60
C ASN A 29 -8.19 6.06 -10.94
N GLN A 30 -7.84 5.03 -11.71
CA GLN A 30 -8.76 3.96 -12.04
C GLN A 30 -9.03 3.04 -10.85
N MET A 31 -7.97 2.75 -10.10
CA MET A 31 -8.09 1.86 -8.95
C MET A 31 -8.99 2.42 -7.85
N ILE A 32 -8.88 3.71 -7.56
CA ILE A 32 -9.64 4.27 -6.45
C ILE A 32 -11.13 4.40 -6.74
N ILE A 33 -11.53 4.35 -8.00
CA ILE A 33 -12.94 4.50 -8.38
C ILE A 33 -13.75 3.30 -7.96
N GLU A 34 -13.17 2.11 -7.99
CA GLU A 34 -13.91 0.88 -7.83
C GLU A 34 -13.14 -0.14 -7.02
N GLY A 35 -13.84 -0.84 -6.11
CA GLY A 35 -13.23 -1.87 -5.30
C GLY A 35 -12.58 -1.31 -4.04
N LYS A 36 -11.96 -2.22 -3.29
CA LYS A 36 -11.31 -1.89 -2.02
C LYS A 36 -9.81 -2.01 -2.17
N HIS A 37 -9.09 -0.94 -1.91
CA HIS A 37 -7.63 -0.91 -2.07
C HIS A 37 -6.97 -0.30 -0.85
N ILE A 38 -5.81 -0.86 -0.49
CA ILE A 38 -4.94 -0.24 0.50
C ILE A 38 -3.62 0.07 -0.19
N PHE A 39 -3.25 1.35 -0.21
CA PHE A 39 -2.00 1.79 -0.81
C PHE A 39 -0.94 1.93 0.26
N LEU A 40 0.17 1.24 0.08
CA LEU A 40 1.33 1.34 0.95
C LEU A 40 2.36 2.23 0.27
N PHE A 41 2.61 3.39 0.86
CA PHE A 41 3.61 4.33 0.37
C PHE A 41 4.93 4.01 1.06
N SER A 42 5.94 3.72 0.28
CA SER A 42 7.18 3.16 0.82
C SER A 42 8.36 3.48 -0.10
N ALA A 43 9.57 3.12 0.32
CA ALA A 43 10.77 3.27 -0.52
C ALA A 43 11.79 2.22 -0.09
N ASP A 44 12.58 1.76 -1.06
CA ASP A 44 13.56 0.70 -0.81
C ASP A 44 14.63 1.12 0.18
N TRP A 45 15.01 2.40 0.17
CA TRP A 45 16.09 2.91 1.02
C TRP A 45 15.66 3.19 2.46
N CYS A 46 14.38 3.13 2.75
CA CYS A 46 13.81 3.55 4.04
C CYS A 46 13.87 2.40 5.04
N PRO A 47 14.65 2.53 6.12
CA PRO A 47 14.76 1.44 7.11
C PRO A 47 13.43 1.11 7.77
N ASP A 48 12.63 2.12 8.10
CA ASP A 48 11.32 1.89 8.74
C ASP A 48 10.35 1.22 7.79
N CYS A 49 10.51 1.43 6.49
CA CYS A 49 9.72 0.74 5.49
C CYS A 49 10.15 -0.73 5.40
N ARG A 50 11.44 -0.97 5.45
CA ARG A 50 11.97 -2.34 5.37
C ARG A 50 11.60 -3.15 6.61
N PHE A 51 11.34 -2.48 7.71
CA PHE A 51 10.89 -3.14 8.93
C PHE A 51 9.59 -3.90 8.71
N LEU A 52 8.78 -3.50 7.73
CA LEU A 52 7.51 -4.16 7.44
C LEU A 52 7.70 -5.48 6.70
N GLU A 53 8.84 -5.67 6.01
CA GLU A 53 9.02 -6.80 5.10
C GLU A 53 8.73 -8.16 5.71
N PRO A 54 9.18 -8.45 6.93
CA PRO A 54 8.95 -9.80 7.48
C PRO A 54 7.48 -10.14 7.73
N PHE A 55 6.60 -9.15 7.84
CA PHE A 55 5.22 -9.44 8.21
C PHE A 55 4.15 -8.84 7.32
N ILE A 56 4.51 -7.97 6.36
CA ILE A 56 3.48 -7.30 5.56
C ILE A 56 2.66 -8.30 4.72
N GLY A 57 3.28 -9.40 4.30
CA GLY A 57 2.56 -10.42 3.57
C GLY A 57 1.51 -11.11 4.41
N GLU A 58 1.77 -11.28 5.69
CA GLU A 58 0.78 -11.85 6.60
C GLU A 58 -0.39 -10.89 6.77
N VAL A 59 -0.12 -9.60 6.88
CA VAL A 59 -1.17 -8.58 6.96
C VAL A 59 -2.03 -8.65 5.70
N GLU A 60 -1.39 -8.74 4.55
CA GLU A 60 -2.12 -8.86 3.29
C GLU A 60 -3.00 -10.10 3.26
N SER A 61 -2.48 -11.22 3.72
CA SER A 61 -3.24 -12.47 3.78
C SER A 61 -4.42 -12.39 4.71
N ASN A 62 -4.30 -11.64 5.79
CA ASN A 62 -5.37 -11.51 6.78
C ASN A 62 -6.50 -10.60 6.32
N HIS A 63 -6.28 -9.84 5.24
CA HIS A 63 -7.25 -8.83 4.78
C HIS A 63 -7.43 -8.92 3.27
N GLN A 64 -7.85 -10.10 2.79
CA GLN A 64 -7.93 -10.36 1.37
C GLN A 64 -9.08 -9.66 0.67
N GLU A 65 -9.97 -9.03 1.42
CA GLU A 65 -11.01 -8.21 0.83
C GLU A 65 -10.44 -6.93 0.24
N TYR A 66 -9.21 -6.57 0.60
CA TYR A 66 -8.52 -5.41 0.03
C TYR A 66 -7.44 -5.86 -0.94
N ASP A 67 -7.27 -5.11 -2.02
CA ASP A 67 -6.10 -5.24 -2.88
C ASP A 67 -5.03 -4.30 -2.35
N PHE A 68 -3.88 -4.85 -1.98
CA PHE A 68 -2.77 -4.06 -1.49
C PHE A 68 -1.89 -3.63 -2.66
N VAL A 69 -1.55 -2.35 -2.70
CA VAL A 69 -0.79 -1.78 -3.80
C VAL A 69 0.40 -1.02 -3.22
N TYR A 70 1.59 -1.37 -3.71
CA TYR A 70 2.82 -0.70 -3.31
C TYR A 70 3.00 0.55 -4.15
N VAL A 71 3.25 1.69 -3.50
CA VAL A 71 3.52 2.95 -4.17
C VAL A 71 4.94 3.39 -3.82
N ASP A 72 5.80 3.43 -4.83
CA ASP A 72 7.17 3.91 -4.63
C ASP A 72 7.11 5.41 -4.46
N ARG A 73 7.43 5.86 -3.27
CA ARG A 73 7.33 7.27 -2.90
C ARG A 73 8.20 8.16 -3.80
N ASP A 74 9.35 7.67 -4.20
CA ASP A 74 10.25 8.47 -5.03
C ASP A 74 9.74 8.58 -6.46
N GLN A 75 9.12 7.54 -6.97
CA GLN A 75 8.53 7.56 -8.30
C GLN A 75 7.27 8.41 -8.34
N PHE A 76 6.52 8.40 -7.25
CA PHE A 76 5.21 9.08 -7.18
C PHE A 76 5.22 10.22 -6.16
N LEU A 77 6.28 11.03 -6.17
CA LEU A 77 6.41 12.12 -5.22
C LEU A 77 5.26 13.12 -5.36
N ASP A 78 4.84 13.41 -6.58
CA ASP A 78 3.75 14.35 -6.80
C ASP A 78 2.44 13.81 -6.21
N LEU A 79 2.21 12.52 -6.31
CA LEU A 79 1.03 11.91 -5.72
C LEU A 79 1.08 12.02 -4.19
N CYS A 80 2.24 11.80 -3.61
CA CYS A 80 2.40 11.94 -2.16
C CYS A 80 2.09 13.36 -1.72
N ILE A 81 2.55 14.34 -2.47
CA ILE A 81 2.26 15.75 -2.16
C ILE A 81 0.77 16.01 -2.27
N GLN A 82 0.16 15.52 -3.35
CA GLN A 82 -1.27 15.70 -3.59
C GLN A 82 -2.13 15.10 -2.47
N LEU A 83 -1.71 13.98 -1.94
CA LEU A 83 -2.46 13.27 -0.90
C LEU A 83 -2.01 13.62 0.51
N ASP A 84 -1.07 14.55 0.65
CA ASP A 84 -0.52 14.93 1.96
C ASP A 84 0.15 13.76 2.66
N VAL A 85 0.87 12.93 1.91
CA VAL A 85 1.64 11.82 2.46
C VAL A 85 3.07 12.28 2.62
N PHE A 86 3.41 12.81 3.79
CA PHE A 86 4.73 13.38 4.04
C PHE A 86 5.64 12.49 4.88
N GLY A 87 5.24 11.27 5.12
CA GLY A 87 6.06 10.30 5.84
C GLY A 87 5.87 8.93 5.27
N ILE A 88 6.85 8.05 5.44
CA ILE A 88 6.78 6.66 5.02
C ILE A 88 7.36 5.80 6.12
N PRO A 89 6.87 4.56 6.29
CA PRO A 89 5.78 3.94 5.53
C PRO A 89 4.42 4.50 5.95
N SER A 90 3.53 4.67 4.99
CA SER A 90 2.18 5.19 5.24
C SER A 90 1.16 4.38 4.46
N PHE A 91 -0.07 4.36 4.96
CA PHE A 91 -1.17 3.61 4.35
C PHE A 91 -2.37 4.49 4.13
N ILE A 92 -3.03 4.35 2.97
CA ILE A 92 -4.33 4.98 2.73
C ILE A 92 -5.24 3.92 2.12
N ALA A 93 -6.46 3.82 2.67
CA ALA A 93 -7.44 2.86 2.18
C ALA A 93 -8.55 3.58 1.42
N TYR A 94 -8.95 2.99 0.29
CA TYR A 94 -10.02 3.52 -0.55
C TYR A 94 -11.05 2.43 -0.82
N GLU A 95 -12.31 2.86 -0.95
CA GLU A 95 -13.38 1.97 -1.40
C GLU A 95 -14.31 2.75 -2.29
N ASN A 96 -14.44 2.30 -3.55
CA ASN A 96 -15.42 2.85 -4.51
C ASN A 96 -15.40 4.37 -4.58
N GLY A 97 -14.21 4.93 -4.76
CA GLY A 97 -14.03 6.36 -4.95
C GLY A 97 -13.90 7.17 -3.68
N LYS A 98 -13.93 6.51 -2.53
CA LYS A 98 -13.93 7.22 -1.25
C LYS A 98 -12.78 6.77 -0.37
N GLU A 99 -12.07 7.72 0.20
CA GLU A 99 -11.02 7.40 1.18
C GLU A 99 -11.69 6.90 2.46
N LEU A 100 -11.37 5.69 2.88
CA LEU A 100 -11.92 5.11 4.11
C LEU A 100 -11.13 5.56 5.33
N GLY A 101 -9.84 5.71 5.20
CA GLY A 101 -9.00 6.10 6.32
C GLY A 101 -7.55 6.13 5.91
N ARG A 102 -6.71 6.69 6.80
CA ARG A 102 -5.29 6.79 6.52
C ARG A 102 -4.48 6.63 7.80
N PHE A 103 -3.31 6.06 7.64
CA PHE A 103 -2.34 5.89 8.70
C PHE A 103 -1.05 6.49 8.17
N VAL A 104 -0.94 7.82 8.27
CA VAL A 104 0.10 8.59 7.59
C VAL A 104 0.94 9.34 8.60
N ASN A 105 2.19 8.96 8.72
CA ASN A 105 3.21 9.68 9.47
C ASN A 105 4.56 9.05 9.12
N LYS A 106 5.63 9.58 9.67
CA LYS A 106 6.98 9.11 9.36
C LYS A 106 7.46 8.00 10.29
N ASP A 107 6.64 7.58 11.23
CA ASP A 107 7.07 6.64 12.25
C ASP A 107 7.04 5.20 11.76
N ARG A 108 7.93 4.39 12.33
CA ARG A 108 7.92 2.94 12.13
C ARG A 108 6.60 2.38 12.64
N LYS A 109 6.05 1.40 11.92
CA LYS A 109 4.75 0.82 12.28
C LYS A 109 4.91 -0.66 12.55
N THR A 110 4.31 -1.12 13.65
CA THR A 110 4.31 -2.55 13.98
C THR A 110 3.17 -3.25 13.24
N LYS A 111 3.27 -4.58 13.20
CA LYS A 111 2.20 -5.39 12.62
C LYS A 111 0.86 -5.10 13.30
N GLU A 112 0.87 -5.03 14.63
CA GLU A 112 -0.35 -4.78 15.40
C GLU A 112 -0.97 -3.43 15.09
N GLN A 113 -0.14 -2.40 14.93
CA GLN A 113 -0.65 -1.07 14.58
C GLN A 113 -1.33 -1.08 13.22
N ILE A 114 -0.74 -1.78 12.26
CA ILE A 114 -1.30 -1.86 10.92
C ILE A 114 -2.58 -2.68 10.93
N GLU A 115 -2.60 -3.81 11.66
CA GLU A 115 -3.80 -4.63 11.79
C GLU A 115 -4.93 -3.83 12.43
N ASP A 116 -4.61 -3.07 13.48
CA ASP A 116 -5.61 -2.25 14.15
C ASP A 116 -6.16 -1.16 13.23
N PHE A 117 -5.29 -0.56 12.43
CA PHE A 117 -5.73 0.44 11.45
C PHE A 117 -6.74 -0.17 10.48
N ILE A 118 -6.41 -1.33 9.92
CA ILE A 118 -7.29 -1.96 8.93
C ILE A 118 -8.61 -2.39 9.59
N ALA A 119 -8.54 -2.89 10.81
CA ALA A 119 -9.74 -3.30 11.53
C ALA A 119 -10.67 -2.12 11.82
N SER A 120 -10.13 -0.90 11.83
CA SER A 120 -10.91 0.28 12.13
C SER A 120 -11.64 0.88 10.91
N LEU A 121 -11.35 0.35 9.72
CA LEU A 121 -11.89 0.89 8.48
C LEU A 121 -13.39 0.60 8.23
#